data_4a0092bd70f1c80d5c9dc140a288a7b8
#
_entry.id   4a0092bd70f1c80d5c9dc140a288a7b8
#
_cell.length_a   1.000
_cell.length_b   1.000
_cell.length_c   1.000
_cell.angle_alpha   90.00
_cell.angle_beta   90.00
_cell.angle_gamma   90.00
#
_symmetry.space_group_name_H-M   'P 1'
#
loop_
_entity.id
_entity.type
_entity.pdbx_description
1 polymer ?
#
loop_
_entity_poly.entity_id
_entity_poly.type
_entity_poly.pdbx_seq_one_letter_code
_entity_poly.pdbx_strand_id
1 'polypeptide(L)'
;MDELIAAIQGPPHLAQVTIDGWWRVHPGRYAGDAFNPSPDSDARFSPLKRDDGTVLPVMYAADMIEGALMETVFHEAPCPSAGAHLQRAEIEAKSLVLSQLACPAPLSLIDLSSTGLRRVGLAKNQVIDTNAVHYPATRALAQHLYERMPQAQGLLWMSRLFDRSRSVMLFADRIPAQYIGVTAPPRSVLEAAVEETIMDLVDQLGMRYLS
;
A
#
# COMPACT_ATOMS: atom_id res chain seq x y z
N MET A 1 -16.48 20.33 3.71
CA MET A 1 -16.63 18.87 3.98
C MET A 1 -16.22 18.20 2.69
N ASP A 2 -15.34 17.25 2.77
CA ASP A 2 -14.80 16.57 1.59
C ASP A 2 -15.94 15.87 0.82
N GLU A 3 -15.99 16.08 -0.51
CA GLU A 3 -17.06 15.54 -1.37
C GLU A 3 -17.15 14.00 -1.28
N LEU A 4 -16.01 13.30 -1.11
CA LEU A 4 -15.99 11.86 -0.93
C LEU A 4 -16.70 11.41 0.36
N ILE A 5 -16.48 12.14 1.45
CA ILE A 5 -17.10 11.82 2.75
C ILE A 5 -18.60 12.07 2.70
N ALA A 6 -19.01 13.16 2.05
CA ALA A 6 -20.43 13.51 1.90
C ALA A 6 -21.20 12.52 1.00
N ALA A 7 -20.51 11.83 0.09
CA ALA A 7 -21.10 10.84 -0.81
C ALA A 7 -21.31 9.46 -0.17
N ILE A 8 -20.75 9.20 1.03
CA ILE A 8 -20.86 7.88 1.68
C ILE A 8 -22.32 7.59 2.07
N GLN A 9 -22.83 6.46 1.55
CA GLN A 9 -24.18 5.96 1.78
C GLN A 9 -24.13 4.63 2.58
N GLY A 10 -24.13 4.71 3.88
CA GLY A 10 -24.14 3.55 4.75
C GLY A 10 -22.74 3.05 5.17
N PRO A 11 -22.70 1.97 5.97
CA PRO A 11 -21.45 1.47 6.54
C PRO A 11 -20.62 0.71 5.50
N PRO A 12 -19.29 0.95 5.45
CA PRO A 12 -18.37 0.14 4.66
C PRO A 12 -18.40 -1.34 5.05
N HIS A 13 -18.06 -2.20 4.10
CA HIS A 13 -17.87 -3.62 4.35
C HIS A 13 -16.53 -3.88 5.04
N LEU A 14 -16.53 -4.80 6.02
CA LEU A 14 -15.31 -5.35 6.62
C LEU A 14 -15.00 -6.72 6.02
N ALA A 15 -13.91 -6.81 5.30
CA ALA A 15 -13.37 -8.06 4.80
C ALA A 15 -12.46 -8.72 5.83
N GLN A 16 -12.59 -10.03 6.03
CA GLN A 16 -11.63 -10.82 6.80
C GLN A 16 -10.47 -11.23 5.90
N VAL A 17 -9.27 -10.78 6.19
CA VAL A 17 -8.09 -10.98 5.34
C VAL A 17 -7.00 -11.69 6.12
N THR A 18 -6.59 -12.86 5.63
CA THR A 18 -5.42 -13.57 6.14
C THR A 18 -4.17 -12.98 5.50
N ILE A 19 -3.25 -12.50 6.33
CA ILE A 19 -1.92 -12.11 5.89
C ILE A 19 -1.02 -13.33 6.06
N ASP A 20 -0.75 -14.01 4.95
CA ASP A 20 0.13 -15.17 4.90
C ASP A 20 0.96 -15.09 3.62
N GLY A 21 2.26 -14.83 3.78
CA GLY A 21 3.17 -14.65 2.67
C GLY A 21 3.00 -13.32 1.89
N TRP A 22 2.42 -12.28 2.51
CA TRP A 22 2.28 -10.97 1.87
C TRP A 22 3.63 -10.25 1.82
N TRP A 23 3.79 -9.39 0.82
CA TRP A 23 5.03 -8.75 0.48
C TRP A 23 5.03 -7.26 0.83
N ARG A 24 6.16 -6.81 1.35
CA ARG A 24 6.41 -5.41 1.66
C ARG A 24 7.79 -5.01 1.14
N VAL A 25 7.85 -3.95 0.34
CA VAL A 25 9.10 -3.27 -0.04
C VAL A 25 9.29 -2.06 0.88
N HIS A 26 10.46 -1.94 1.48
CA HIS A 26 10.76 -0.86 2.42
C HIS A 26 12.28 -0.55 2.47
N PRO A 27 12.72 0.63 2.99
CA PRO A 27 14.14 0.89 3.22
C PRO A 27 14.75 -0.10 4.20
N GLY A 28 15.92 -0.66 3.86
CA GLY A 28 16.59 -1.70 4.63
C GLY A 28 17.02 -1.31 6.05
N ARG A 29 17.02 0.00 6.37
CA ARG A 29 17.28 0.50 7.73
C ARG A 29 16.15 0.24 8.74
N TYR A 30 14.96 -0.16 8.26
CA TYR A 30 13.81 -0.49 9.11
C TYR A 30 13.55 -1.99 9.12
N ALA A 31 12.99 -2.50 10.22
CA ALA A 31 12.52 -3.89 10.28
C ALA A 31 11.30 -4.07 9.35
N GLY A 32 11.14 -5.30 8.82
CA GLY A 32 10.06 -5.63 7.89
C GLY A 32 8.66 -5.49 8.50
N ASP A 33 8.53 -5.70 9.80
CA ASP A 33 7.32 -5.58 10.60
C ASP A 33 7.14 -4.19 11.27
N ALA A 34 8.07 -3.25 11.05
CA ALA A 34 7.97 -1.91 11.62
C ALA A 34 6.91 -1.07 10.89
N PHE A 35 6.01 -0.45 11.63
CA PHE A 35 5.07 0.54 11.11
C PHE A 35 5.78 1.88 10.87
N ASN A 36 5.41 2.57 9.79
CA ASN A 36 5.98 3.87 9.43
C ASN A 36 5.28 5.01 10.22
N PRO A 37 5.99 5.72 11.12
CA PRO A 37 5.43 6.82 11.90
C PRO A 37 5.61 8.20 11.24
N SER A 38 6.12 8.25 9.98
CA SER A 38 6.49 9.53 9.35
C SER A 38 5.27 10.43 9.11
N PRO A 39 5.32 11.69 9.57
CA PRO A 39 4.32 12.69 9.23
C PRO A 39 4.43 13.17 7.77
N ASP A 40 5.59 12.98 7.15
CA ASP A 40 5.92 13.47 5.81
C ASP A 40 5.57 12.45 4.70
N SER A 41 4.73 11.47 5.02
CA SER A 41 4.24 10.52 4.03
C SER A 41 3.36 11.23 3.01
N ASP A 42 3.68 11.09 1.72
CA ASP A 42 2.85 11.59 0.63
C ASP A 42 2.15 10.43 -0.12
N ALA A 43 1.62 9.48 0.66
CA ALA A 43 0.89 8.36 0.11
C ALA A 43 -0.62 8.66 0.00
N ARG A 44 -1.34 7.83 -0.76
CA ARG A 44 -2.77 7.96 -1.03
C ARG A 44 -3.63 8.07 0.23
N PHE A 45 -3.33 7.25 1.25
CA PHE A 45 -4.14 7.11 2.46
C PHE A 45 -3.41 7.50 3.75
N SER A 46 -2.17 7.97 3.66
CA SER A 46 -1.39 8.41 4.84
C SER A 46 -0.66 9.74 4.56
N PRO A 47 -0.34 10.53 5.59
CA PRO A 47 -0.44 10.21 7.02
C PRO A 47 -1.86 10.32 7.55
N LEU A 48 -2.15 9.54 8.60
CA LEU A 48 -3.35 9.64 9.43
C LEU A 48 -2.99 10.15 10.83
N LYS A 49 -3.99 10.60 11.58
CA LYS A 49 -3.82 11.12 12.94
C LYS A 49 -4.71 10.34 13.92
N ARG A 50 -4.22 10.18 15.15
CA ARG A 50 -5.00 9.75 16.29
C ARG A 50 -5.82 10.90 16.87
N ASP A 51 -6.72 10.61 17.81
CA ASP A 51 -7.57 11.59 18.47
C ASP A 51 -6.76 12.67 19.22
N ASP A 52 -5.54 12.34 19.69
CA ASP A 52 -4.61 13.25 20.34
C ASP A 52 -3.80 14.12 19.35
N GLY A 53 -4.05 13.97 18.05
CA GLY A 53 -3.36 14.69 16.98
C GLY A 53 -2.00 14.10 16.58
N THR A 54 -1.51 13.07 17.26
CA THR A 54 -0.26 12.39 16.89
C THR A 54 -0.43 11.58 15.60
N VAL A 55 0.66 11.40 14.85
CA VAL A 55 0.64 10.58 13.64
C VAL A 55 0.36 9.12 13.99
N LEU A 56 -0.61 8.53 13.29
CA LEU A 56 -0.86 7.09 13.35
C LEU A 56 0.18 6.37 12.47
N PRO A 57 1.05 5.53 13.04
CA PRO A 57 1.94 4.72 12.22
C PRO A 57 1.14 3.71 11.39
N VAL A 58 1.51 3.57 10.12
CA VAL A 58 0.85 2.65 9.19
C VAL A 58 1.86 1.73 8.50
N MET A 59 1.37 0.60 7.98
CA MET A 59 2.16 -0.34 7.21
C MET A 59 1.43 -0.66 5.90
N TYR A 60 2.15 -0.61 4.79
CA TYR A 60 1.66 -1.04 3.48
C TYR A 60 2.24 -2.41 3.12
N ALA A 61 1.42 -3.26 2.52
CA ALA A 61 1.82 -4.56 1.98
C ALA A 61 0.91 -4.96 0.81
N ALA A 62 1.36 -5.94 0.02
CA ALA A 62 0.62 -6.49 -1.11
C ALA A 62 0.67 -8.03 -1.08
N ASP A 63 -0.36 -8.69 -1.61
CA ASP A 63 -0.43 -10.16 -1.65
C ASP A 63 0.46 -10.80 -2.75
N MET A 64 0.94 -9.97 -3.69
CA MET A 64 1.87 -10.38 -4.74
C MET A 64 3.14 -9.55 -4.68
N ILE A 65 4.29 -10.16 -5.00
CA ILE A 65 5.59 -9.49 -5.05
C ILE A 65 5.58 -8.36 -6.08
N GLU A 66 4.98 -8.61 -7.24
CA GLU A 66 4.85 -7.63 -8.32
C GLU A 66 4.02 -6.41 -7.85
N GLY A 67 2.93 -6.65 -7.10
CA GLY A 67 2.14 -5.58 -6.52
C GLY A 67 2.94 -4.71 -5.55
N ALA A 68 3.74 -5.31 -4.67
CA ALA A 68 4.59 -4.58 -3.74
C ALA A 68 5.69 -3.77 -4.47
N LEU A 69 6.29 -4.34 -5.51
CA LEU A 69 7.28 -3.66 -6.36
C LEU A 69 6.64 -2.51 -7.15
N MET A 70 5.47 -2.71 -7.74
CA MET A 70 4.75 -1.68 -8.49
C MET A 70 4.36 -0.48 -7.62
N GLU A 71 3.89 -0.72 -6.41
CA GLU A 71 3.51 0.35 -5.45
C GLU A 71 4.72 1.05 -4.80
N THR A 72 5.96 0.60 -5.05
CA THR A 72 7.17 1.17 -4.42
C THR A 72 8.24 1.55 -5.44
N VAL A 73 8.76 0.58 -6.20
CA VAL A 73 9.84 0.80 -7.18
C VAL A 73 9.32 1.56 -8.39
N PHE A 74 8.11 1.22 -8.85
CA PHE A 74 7.49 1.79 -10.04
C PHE A 74 6.46 2.88 -9.73
N HIS A 75 6.28 3.25 -8.46
CA HIS A 75 5.23 4.19 -8.04
C HIS A 75 5.24 5.51 -8.81
N GLU A 76 6.43 6.02 -9.09
CA GLU A 76 6.64 7.28 -9.83
C GLU A 76 7.05 7.06 -11.30
N ALA A 77 7.09 5.79 -11.74
CA ALA A 77 7.44 5.50 -13.11
C ALA A 77 6.41 6.15 -14.06
N PRO A 78 6.85 6.94 -15.06
CA PRO A 78 5.93 7.56 -15.99
C PRO A 78 5.16 6.48 -16.74
N CYS A 79 3.90 6.76 -17.07
CA CYS A 79 3.19 5.96 -18.08
C CYS A 79 4.07 5.86 -19.32
N PRO A 80 4.15 4.69 -19.98
CA PRO A 80 5.11 4.47 -21.03
C PRO A 80 4.99 5.53 -22.13
N SER A 81 5.97 6.45 -22.12
CA SER A 81 6.28 7.32 -23.24
C SER A 81 7.50 6.73 -23.94
N ALA A 82 7.67 7.05 -25.22
CA ALA A 82 8.86 6.61 -25.94
C ALA A 82 10.14 7.01 -25.18
N GLY A 83 10.86 6.01 -24.64
CA GLY A 83 12.08 6.22 -23.86
C GLY A 83 11.95 6.10 -22.34
N ALA A 84 10.77 5.72 -21.80
CA ALA A 84 10.64 5.42 -20.37
C ALA A 84 11.66 4.34 -19.95
N HIS A 85 12.33 4.58 -18.83
CA HIS A 85 13.36 3.68 -18.33
C HIS A 85 13.35 3.65 -16.79
N LEU A 86 13.87 2.58 -16.24
CA LEU A 86 14.16 2.40 -14.82
C LEU A 86 15.66 2.26 -14.65
N GLN A 87 16.28 3.07 -13.80
CA GLN A 87 17.71 3.01 -13.53
C GLN A 87 18.02 2.15 -12.31
N ARG A 88 18.86 1.15 -12.47
CA ARG A 88 19.31 0.30 -11.37
C ARG A 88 19.96 1.11 -10.24
N ALA A 89 20.76 2.11 -10.60
CA ALA A 89 21.41 2.99 -9.65
C ALA A 89 20.42 3.78 -8.75
N GLU A 90 19.24 4.15 -9.27
CA GLU A 90 18.21 4.83 -8.48
C GLU A 90 17.56 3.88 -7.46
N ILE A 91 17.38 2.61 -7.81
CA ILE A 91 16.89 1.57 -6.90
C ILE A 91 17.94 1.32 -5.81
N GLU A 92 19.21 1.18 -6.19
CA GLU A 92 20.32 0.96 -5.28
C GLU A 92 20.46 2.09 -4.25
N ALA A 93 20.35 3.35 -4.70
CA ALA A 93 20.42 4.53 -3.83
C ALA A 93 19.31 4.54 -2.74
N LYS A 94 18.15 3.95 -3.01
CA LYS A 94 17.04 3.83 -2.05
C LYS A 94 17.27 2.72 -1.01
N SER A 95 18.23 1.81 -1.22
CA SER A 95 18.56 0.69 -0.34
C SER A 95 17.32 -0.12 0.08
N LEU A 96 16.47 -0.44 -0.90
CA LEU A 96 15.20 -1.13 -0.66
C LEU A 96 15.40 -2.63 -0.42
N VAL A 97 14.61 -3.16 0.50
CA VAL A 97 14.52 -4.59 0.77
C VAL A 97 13.07 -5.07 0.68
N LEU A 98 12.92 -6.35 0.40
CA LEU A 98 11.67 -7.07 0.34
C LEU A 98 11.54 -7.95 1.57
N SER A 99 10.46 -7.78 2.33
CA SER A 99 10.08 -8.63 3.47
C SER A 99 8.80 -9.37 3.17
N GLN A 100 8.71 -10.60 3.66
CA GLN A 100 7.48 -11.39 3.61
C GLN A 100 6.83 -11.41 4.99
N LEU A 101 5.54 -11.12 5.05
CA LEU A 101 4.77 -10.91 6.26
C LEU A 101 3.72 -12.00 6.44
N ALA A 102 3.48 -12.38 7.71
CA ALA A 102 2.34 -13.19 8.10
C ALA A 102 1.76 -12.71 9.43
N CYS A 103 0.48 -13.03 9.68
CA CYS A 103 -0.15 -12.90 10.98
C CYS A 103 -0.95 -14.16 11.33
N PRO A 104 -1.12 -14.46 12.65
CA PRO A 104 -1.68 -15.74 13.12
C PRO A 104 -3.18 -15.90 12.87
N ALA A 105 -3.90 -14.80 12.63
CA ALA A 105 -5.34 -14.82 12.37
C ALA A 105 -5.75 -13.70 11.40
N PRO A 106 -6.92 -13.83 10.75
CA PRO A 106 -7.42 -12.83 9.83
C PRO A 106 -7.57 -11.44 10.47
N LEU A 107 -7.30 -10.40 9.71
CA LEU A 107 -7.52 -9.01 10.06
C LEU A 107 -8.84 -8.51 9.47
N SER A 108 -9.56 -7.68 10.23
CA SER A 108 -10.78 -7.00 9.77
C SER A 108 -10.39 -5.71 9.04
N LEU A 109 -10.48 -5.70 7.72
CA LEU A 109 -10.08 -4.56 6.89
C LEU A 109 -11.29 -3.93 6.19
N ILE A 110 -11.30 -2.60 6.09
CA ILE A 110 -12.32 -1.88 5.32
C ILE A 110 -12.09 -2.18 3.83
N ASP A 111 -13.09 -2.74 3.19
CA ASP A 111 -13.05 -3.11 1.78
C ASP A 111 -13.25 -1.88 0.89
N LEU A 112 -12.18 -1.43 0.26
CA LEU A 112 -12.14 -0.39 -0.77
C LEU A 112 -11.96 -0.98 -2.19
N SER A 113 -12.27 -2.26 -2.38
CA SER A 113 -12.42 -2.84 -3.72
C SER A 113 -13.55 -2.15 -4.49
N SER A 114 -13.67 -2.43 -5.79
CA SER A 114 -14.75 -1.87 -6.61
C SER A 114 -16.15 -2.19 -6.06
N THR A 115 -16.33 -3.36 -5.45
CA THR A 115 -17.59 -3.77 -4.82
C THR A 115 -17.81 -3.09 -3.48
N GLY A 116 -16.76 -3.01 -2.65
CA GLY A 116 -16.80 -2.33 -1.35
C GLY A 116 -17.10 -0.83 -1.49
N LEU A 117 -16.43 -0.16 -2.43
CA LEU A 117 -16.69 1.26 -2.72
C LEU A 117 -18.11 1.50 -3.25
N ARG A 118 -18.60 0.68 -4.20
CA ARG A 118 -19.96 0.80 -4.71
C ARG A 118 -21.02 0.61 -3.61
N ARG A 119 -20.78 -0.23 -2.63
CA ARG A 119 -21.67 -0.44 -1.49
C ARG A 119 -21.91 0.86 -0.69
N VAL A 120 -20.92 1.74 -0.65
CA VAL A 120 -21.02 3.04 0.04
C VAL A 120 -21.25 4.22 -0.89
N GLY A 121 -21.59 3.98 -2.15
CA GLY A 121 -21.91 5.05 -3.13
C GLY A 121 -20.68 5.69 -3.78
N LEU A 122 -19.50 5.11 -3.62
CA LEU A 122 -18.26 5.60 -4.24
C LEU A 122 -17.84 4.75 -5.44
N ALA A 123 -17.09 5.35 -6.36
CA ALA A 123 -16.50 4.66 -7.50
C ALA A 123 -14.97 4.52 -7.34
N LYS A 124 -14.40 3.48 -7.94
CA LYS A 124 -12.95 3.19 -7.87
C LYS A 124 -12.10 4.37 -8.38
N ASN A 125 -12.54 5.03 -9.43
CA ASN A 125 -11.86 6.20 -10.02
C ASN A 125 -11.90 7.45 -9.14
N GLN A 126 -12.74 7.51 -8.13
CA GLN A 126 -12.77 8.62 -7.15
C GLN A 126 -11.78 8.39 -6.00
N VAL A 127 -11.40 7.14 -5.70
CA VAL A 127 -10.62 6.77 -4.52
C VAL A 127 -9.29 6.12 -4.88
N ILE A 128 -9.30 5.08 -5.72
CA ILE A 128 -8.13 4.26 -6.02
C ILE A 128 -7.42 4.74 -7.29
N ASP A 129 -8.16 4.91 -8.39
CA ASP A 129 -7.56 5.24 -9.69
C ASP A 129 -7.36 6.76 -9.85
N THR A 130 -6.93 7.42 -8.76
CA THR A 130 -6.63 8.86 -8.70
C THR A 130 -5.12 9.10 -8.79
N ASN A 131 -4.74 10.31 -9.19
CA ASN A 131 -3.35 10.78 -9.12
C ASN A 131 -3.07 11.54 -7.81
N ALA A 132 -1.82 11.96 -7.59
CA ALA A 132 -1.37 12.60 -6.35
C ALA A 132 -2.12 13.91 -6.01
N VAL A 133 -2.66 14.62 -7.01
CA VAL A 133 -3.46 15.84 -6.78
C VAL A 133 -4.71 15.57 -5.92
N HIS A 134 -5.25 14.35 -5.96
CA HIS A 134 -6.42 13.93 -5.19
C HIS A 134 -6.07 13.30 -3.83
N TYR A 135 -4.79 13.12 -3.49
CA TYR A 135 -4.40 12.49 -2.22
C TYR A 135 -4.91 13.22 -0.97
N PRO A 136 -5.03 14.56 -0.91
CA PRO A 136 -5.69 15.20 0.23
C PRO A 136 -7.10 14.69 0.49
N ALA A 137 -7.91 14.50 -0.55
CA ALA A 137 -9.28 13.99 -0.45
C ALA A 137 -9.31 12.50 -0.02
N THR A 138 -8.43 11.66 -0.58
CA THR A 138 -8.37 10.24 -0.21
C THR A 138 -7.80 10.02 1.19
N ARG A 139 -6.91 10.89 1.68
CA ARG A 139 -6.46 10.90 3.09
C ARG A 139 -7.59 11.31 4.03
N ALA A 140 -8.36 12.35 3.69
CA ALA A 140 -9.52 12.76 4.48
C ALA A 140 -10.55 11.63 4.56
N LEU A 141 -10.80 10.93 3.46
CA LEU A 141 -11.64 9.72 3.45
C LEU A 141 -11.07 8.63 4.37
N ALA A 142 -9.79 8.31 4.27
CA ALA A 142 -9.14 7.30 5.10
C ALA A 142 -9.19 7.67 6.59
N GLN A 143 -8.98 8.95 6.93
CA GLN A 143 -9.12 9.48 8.29
C GLN A 143 -10.55 9.28 8.81
N HIS A 144 -11.55 9.67 8.02
CA HIS A 144 -12.97 9.50 8.36
C HIS A 144 -13.32 8.02 8.60
N LEU A 145 -12.86 7.12 7.74
CA LEU A 145 -13.08 5.67 7.88
C LEU A 145 -12.39 5.11 9.11
N TYR A 146 -11.17 5.54 9.40
CA TYR A 146 -10.45 5.19 10.63
C TYR A 146 -11.23 5.59 11.88
N GLU A 147 -11.74 6.83 11.95
CA GLU A 147 -12.49 7.34 13.11
C GLU A 147 -13.83 6.64 13.29
N ARG A 148 -14.54 6.37 12.19
CA ARG A 148 -15.90 5.81 12.21
C ARG A 148 -15.98 4.31 12.38
N MET A 149 -14.87 3.60 12.13
CA MET A 149 -14.83 2.13 12.19
C MET A 149 -13.74 1.64 13.14
N PRO A 150 -13.92 1.79 14.46
CA PRO A 150 -12.88 1.45 15.44
C PRO A 150 -12.52 -0.06 15.44
N GLN A 151 -13.38 -0.92 14.93
CA GLN A 151 -13.13 -2.35 14.77
C GLN A 151 -12.27 -2.71 13.55
N ALA A 152 -12.04 -1.76 12.62
CA ALA A 152 -11.22 -2.00 11.44
C ALA A 152 -9.73 -1.87 11.77
N GLN A 153 -8.93 -2.83 11.35
CA GLN A 153 -7.48 -2.88 11.57
C GLN A 153 -6.68 -2.30 10.41
N GLY A 154 -7.36 -1.85 9.34
CA GLY A 154 -6.73 -1.27 8.15
C GLY A 154 -7.71 -1.15 6.99
N LEU A 155 -7.15 -0.84 5.82
CA LEU A 155 -7.82 -0.73 4.54
C LEU A 155 -7.33 -1.82 3.59
N LEU A 156 -8.20 -2.28 2.69
CA LEU A 156 -7.91 -3.24 1.62
C LEU A 156 -8.37 -2.66 0.28
N TRP A 157 -7.57 -2.73 -0.76
CA TRP A 157 -7.96 -2.37 -2.14
C TRP A 157 -7.23 -3.21 -3.19
N MET A 158 -7.66 -3.13 -4.45
CA MET A 158 -6.89 -3.64 -5.58
C MET A 158 -5.89 -2.57 -6.01
N SER A 159 -4.61 -2.95 -6.18
CA SER A 159 -3.57 -2.03 -6.63
C SER A 159 -4.01 -1.31 -7.92
N ARG A 160 -3.70 -0.02 -8.01
CA ARG A 160 -3.92 0.77 -9.23
C ARG A 160 -2.88 0.44 -10.31
N LEU A 161 -1.68 0.12 -9.87
CA LEU A 161 -0.53 -0.09 -10.76
C LEU A 161 -0.38 -1.56 -11.17
N PHE A 162 -1.03 -2.48 -10.42
CA PHE A 162 -1.05 -3.91 -10.72
C PHE A 162 -2.39 -4.52 -10.27
N ASP A 163 -3.39 -4.44 -11.13
CA ASP A 163 -4.80 -4.75 -10.85
C ASP A 163 -5.09 -6.23 -10.49
N ARG A 164 -4.08 -7.10 -10.57
CA ARG A 164 -4.13 -8.49 -10.11
C ARG A 164 -3.78 -8.64 -8.63
N SER A 165 -3.18 -7.61 -8.01
CA SER A 165 -2.72 -7.66 -6.61
C SER A 165 -3.63 -6.86 -5.69
N ARG A 166 -3.90 -7.44 -4.52
CA ARG A 166 -4.50 -6.72 -3.40
C ARG A 166 -3.41 -5.99 -2.63
N SER A 167 -3.72 -4.78 -2.20
CA SER A 167 -2.88 -3.97 -1.31
C SER A 167 -3.60 -3.69 -0.02
N VAL A 168 -2.86 -3.55 1.08
CA VAL A 168 -3.39 -3.17 2.38
C VAL A 168 -2.61 -2.01 2.98
N MET A 169 -3.30 -1.21 3.79
CA MET A 169 -2.70 -0.30 4.76
C MET A 169 -3.21 -0.66 6.15
N LEU A 170 -2.31 -1.02 7.05
CA LEU A 170 -2.60 -1.50 8.40
C LEU A 170 -2.38 -0.39 9.42
N PHE A 171 -3.23 -0.36 10.47
CA PHE A 171 -3.22 0.64 11.55
C PHE A 171 -2.47 0.09 12.76
N ALA A 172 -1.34 0.72 13.16
CA ALA A 172 -0.48 0.21 14.22
C ALA A 172 -1.17 0.06 15.59
N ASP A 173 -2.07 0.98 15.93
CA ASP A 173 -2.75 1.01 17.22
C ASP A 173 -3.90 -0.02 17.36
N ARG A 174 -4.27 -0.66 16.25
CA ARG A 174 -5.35 -1.66 16.20
C ARG A 174 -4.86 -3.08 15.96
N ILE A 175 -3.56 -3.25 15.86
CA ILE A 175 -2.89 -4.54 15.68
C ILE A 175 -2.00 -4.76 16.91
N PRO A 176 -2.19 -5.87 17.64
CA PRO A 176 -1.35 -6.16 18.80
C PRO A 176 0.14 -6.15 18.43
N ALA A 177 0.99 -5.69 19.34
CA ALA A 177 2.44 -5.75 19.15
C ALA A 177 2.88 -7.19 18.83
N GLN A 178 3.78 -7.33 17.86
CA GLN A 178 4.30 -8.64 17.40
C GLN A 178 3.27 -9.57 16.75
N TYR A 179 2.06 -9.07 16.44
CA TYR A 179 1.04 -9.85 15.76
C TYR A 179 1.35 -10.08 14.27
N ILE A 180 2.05 -9.14 13.65
CA ILE A 180 2.59 -9.29 12.30
C ILE A 180 4.07 -9.61 12.44
N GLY A 181 4.50 -10.69 11.83
CA GLY A 181 5.89 -11.14 11.83
C GLY A 181 6.45 -11.25 10.42
N VAL A 182 7.77 -11.16 10.32
CA VAL A 182 8.53 -11.44 9.10
C VAL A 182 8.81 -12.94 9.04
N THR A 183 8.43 -13.60 7.95
CA THR A 183 8.54 -15.08 7.81
C THR A 183 9.89 -15.56 7.33
N ALA A 184 10.72 -14.66 6.75
CA ALA A 184 12.07 -14.93 6.25
C ALA A 184 12.93 -13.68 6.34
N PRO A 185 14.27 -13.79 6.39
CA PRO A 185 15.15 -12.62 6.37
C PRO A 185 14.85 -11.71 5.18
N PRO A 186 14.83 -10.37 5.37
CA PRO A 186 14.63 -9.42 4.28
C PRO A 186 15.69 -9.61 3.19
N ARG A 187 15.27 -9.52 1.92
CA ARG A 187 16.15 -9.63 0.76
C ARG A 187 16.27 -8.28 0.06
N SER A 188 17.46 -7.96 -0.47
CA SER A 188 17.58 -6.79 -1.34
C SER A 188 16.66 -6.93 -2.55
N VAL A 189 16.00 -5.84 -2.96
CA VAL A 189 15.23 -5.84 -4.22
C VAL A 189 16.14 -6.02 -5.45
N LEU A 190 17.46 -5.83 -5.30
CA LEU A 190 18.48 -6.10 -6.32
C LEU A 190 19.15 -7.47 -6.17
N GLU A 191 18.65 -8.34 -5.28
CA GLU A 191 19.02 -9.77 -5.28
C GLU A 191 18.48 -10.42 -6.57
N ALA A 192 19.27 -11.28 -7.19
CA ALA A 192 19.02 -11.79 -8.55
C ALA A 192 17.57 -12.23 -8.82
N ALA A 193 16.98 -13.02 -7.90
CA ALA A 193 15.62 -13.52 -8.06
C ALA A 193 14.53 -12.42 -7.98
N VAL A 194 14.76 -11.35 -7.22
CA VAL A 194 13.83 -10.21 -7.13
C VAL A 194 14.07 -9.23 -8.28
N GLU A 195 15.32 -9.00 -8.64
CA GLU A 195 15.70 -8.16 -9.79
C GLU A 195 15.17 -8.73 -11.11
N GLU A 196 15.11 -10.07 -11.25
CA GLU A 196 14.46 -10.74 -12.39
C GLU A 196 12.97 -10.34 -12.47
N THR A 197 12.25 -10.34 -11.35
CA THR A 197 10.86 -9.86 -11.32
C THR A 197 10.74 -8.39 -11.70
N ILE A 198 11.70 -7.55 -11.30
CA ILE A 198 11.75 -6.14 -11.73
C ILE A 198 11.93 -6.03 -13.23
N MET A 199 12.84 -6.82 -13.83
CA MET A 199 13.08 -6.82 -15.27
C MET A 199 11.84 -7.29 -16.05
N ASP A 200 11.15 -8.31 -15.56
CA ASP A 200 9.89 -8.78 -16.15
C ASP A 200 8.80 -7.70 -16.13
N LEU A 201 8.70 -6.93 -15.03
CA LEU A 201 7.77 -5.80 -14.93
C LEU A 201 8.16 -4.66 -15.88
N VAL A 202 9.46 -4.37 -16.02
CA VAL A 202 9.98 -3.38 -16.97
C VAL A 202 9.59 -3.75 -18.40
N ASP A 203 9.74 -5.03 -18.78
CA ASP A 203 9.35 -5.55 -20.10
C ASP A 203 7.83 -5.43 -20.33
N GLN A 204 7.02 -5.88 -19.34
CA GLN A 204 5.56 -5.76 -19.39
C GLN A 204 5.09 -4.31 -19.55
N LEU A 205 5.81 -3.35 -18.98
CA LEU A 205 5.51 -1.92 -19.09
C LEU A 205 6.07 -1.28 -20.37
N GLY A 206 6.78 -2.03 -21.21
CA GLY A 206 7.45 -1.49 -22.39
C GLY A 206 8.53 -0.45 -22.07
N MET A 207 9.14 -0.53 -20.91
CA MET A 207 10.24 0.33 -20.44
C MET A 207 11.61 -0.29 -20.78
N ARG A 208 12.68 0.43 -20.46
CA ARG A 208 14.06 -0.11 -20.52
C ARG A 208 14.65 -0.17 -19.12
N TYR A 209 15.35 -1.25 -18.81
CA TYR A 209 16.17 -1.34 -17.61
C TYR A 209 17.60 -0.89 -17.94
N LEU A 210 18.10 0.08 -17.18
CA LEU A 210 19.45 0.61 -17.36
C LEU A 210 20.30 0.21 -16.15
N SER A 211 21.35 -0.57 -16.40
CA SER A 211 22.35 -1.01 -15.41
C SER A 211 23.38 0.06 -15.10
#